data_93df8e847b76e88aa0195d3e8f24f150
#
_entry.id   93df8e847b76e88aa0195d3e8f24f150
#
_cell.length_a   1.000
_cell.length_b   1.000
_cell.length_c   1.000
_cell.angle_alpha   90.00
_cell.angle_beta   90.00
_cell.angle_gamma   90.00
#
_symmetry.space_group_name_H-M   'P 1'
#
loop_
_entity.id
_entity.type
_entity.pdbx_description
1 polymer ?
#
loop_
_entity_poly.entity_id
_entity_poly.type
_entity_poly.pdbx_seq_one_letter_code
_entity_poly.pdbx_strand_id
1 'polypeptide(L)'
;MILACASVSGAQTQPRQALLLYSYERDFASHNAFATMFRPELSRLFGEPIDFIEVSLQAARLNPSASEESIMNEVRSTLPRRRLDLVVPIGGPAAVFAQKYRQQLFPTTPMLLAGVDRRFVQNRAPAANDTAVTV
;
A
#
# COMPACT_ATOMS: atom_id res chain seq x y z
N MET A 1 -51.52 -9.74 -18.22
CA MET A 1 -50.63 -10.49 -17.34
C MET A 1 -49.21 -9.94 -17.58
N ILE A 2 -48.79 -9.02 -16.72
CA ILE A 2 -47.46 -8.35 -16.89
C ILE A 2 -46.48 -9.05 -15.95
N LEU A 3 -45.52 -9.81 -16.51
CA LEU A 3 -44.39 -10.35 -15.74
C LEU A 3 -43.42 -9.20 -15.44
N ALA A 4 -43.39 -8.75 -14.21
CA ALA A 4 -42.35 -7.88 -13.71
C ALA A 4 -41.06 -8.72 -13.49
N CYS A 5 -40.11 -8.62 -14.42
CA CYS A 5 -38.74 -9.09 -14.18
C CYS A 5 -38.12 -8.19 -13.12
N ALA A 6 -38.10 -8.64 -11.87
CA ALA A 6 -37.29 -8.05 -10.83
C ALA A 6 -35.82 -8.34 -11.17
N SER A 7 -35.14 -7.37 -11.73
CA SER A 7 -33.69 -7.37 -11.86
C SER A 7 -33.11 -7.31 -10.46
N VAL A 8 -32.66 -8.44 -9.94
CA VAL A 8 -31.82 -8.47 -8.74
C VAL A 8 -30.46 -7.86 -9.14
N SER A 9 -30.35 -6.56 -8.96
CA SER A 9 -29.03 -5.90 -8.95
C SER A 9 -28.25 -6.45 -7.77
N GLY A 10 -27.50 -7.53 -8.00
CA GLY A 10 -26.47 -7.98 -7.06
C GLY A 10 -25.49 -6.83 -6.89
N ALA A 11 -25.46 -6.21 -5.72
CA ALA A 11 -24.44 -5.23 -5.38
C ALA A 11 -23.08 -5.93 -5.50
N GLN A 12 -22.35 -5.69 -6.59
CA GLN A 12 -20.98 -6.17 -6.74
C GLN A 12 -20.13 -5.42 -5.72
N THR A 13 -19.75 -6.12 -4.65
CA THR A 13 -18.81 -5.60 -3.68
C THR A 13 -17.48 -5.36 -4.41
N GLN A 14 -17.06 -4.10 -4.49
CA GLN A 14 -15.78 -3.78 -5.11
C GLN A 14 -14.66 -4.39 -4.26
N PRO A 15 -13.63 -5.03 -4.88
CA PRO A 15 -12.53 -5.61 -4.14
C PRO A 15 -11.80 -4.53 -3.33
N ARG A 16 -11.26 -4.92 -2.18
CA ARG A 16 -10.41 -4.05 -1.37
C ARG A 16 -9.13 -3.73 -2.11
N GLN A 17 -8.54 -2.56 -1.83
CA GLN A 17 -7.32 -2.12 -2.47
C GLN A 17 -6.22 -1.92 -1.44
N ALA A 18 -5.08 -2.56 -1.68
CA ALA A 18 -3.88 -2.41 -0.87
C ALA A 18 -2.71 -1.92 -1.72
N LEU A 19 -2.01 -0.90 -1.23
CA LEU A 19 -0.78 -0.40 -1.84
C LEU A 19 0.42 -1.08 -1.18
N LEU A 20 1.23 -1.77 -1.97
CA LEU A 20 2.56 -2.23 -1.58
C LEU A 20 3.59 -1.22 -2.08
N LEU A 21 4.24 -0.54 -1.17
CA LEU A 21 5.24 0.48 -1.47
C LEU A 21 6.64 -0.06 -1.15
N TYR A 22 7.39 -0.37 -2.18
CA TYR A 22 8.71 -0.97 -2.04
C TYR A 22 9.81 0.09 -1.90
N SER A 23 10.73 -0.11 -0.95
CA SER A 23 11.93 0.72 -0.80
C SER A 23 12.89 0.59 -1.98
N TYR A 24 13.00 -0.62 -2.51
CA TYR A 24 13.89 -1.02 -3.59
C TYR A 24 13.10 -1.63 -4.74
N GLU A 25 13.80 -2.13 -5.75
CA GLU A 25 13.14 -2.84 -6.85
C GLU A 25 12.33 -4.03 -6.34
N ARG A 26 11.28 -4.35 -7.07
CA ARG A 26 10.38 -5.48 -6.74
C ARG A 26 11.12 -6.81 -6.69
N ASP A 27 12.20 -6.94 -7.47
CA ASP A 27 13.04 -8.15 -7.57
C ASP A 27 14.04 -8.29 -6.42
N PHE A 28 14.12 -7.29 -5.54
CA PHE A 28 14.95 -7.42 -4.35
C PHE A 28 14.46 -8.61 -3.50
N ALA A 29 15.32 -9.64 -3.36
CA ALA A 29 14.94 -10.98 -2.91
C ALA A 29 14.11 -11.00 -1.61
N SER A 30 14.53 -10.22 -0.61
CA SER A 30 13.82 -10.16 0.68
C SER A 30 12.42 -9.56 0.56
N HIS A 31 12.26 -8.52 -0.27
CA HIS A 31 10.97 -7.85 -0.46
C HIS A 31 10.03 -8.71 -1.30
N ASN A 32 10.55 -9.38 -2.32
CA ASN A 32 9.77 -10.28 -3.14
C ASN A 32 9.28 -11.50 -2.34
N ALA A 33 10.15 -12.09 -1.53
CA ALA A 33 9.77 -13.19 -0.64
C ALA A 33 8.65 -12.79 0.32
N PHE A 34 8.77 -11.63 0.96
CA PHE A 34 7.74 -11.07 1.83
C PHE A 34 6.41 -10.89 1.08
N ALA A 35 6.43 -10.20 -0.06
CA ALA A 35 5.24 -9.89 -0.83
C ALA A 35 4.54 -11.17 -1.35
N THR A 36 5.30 -12.18 -1.76
CA THR A 36 4.78 -13.46 -2.23
C THR A 36 4.02 -14.22 -1.14
N MET A 37 4.49 -14.13 0.09
CA MET A 37 3.80 -14.75 1.24
C MET A 37 2.65 -13.86 1.77
N PHE A 38 2.84 -12.55 1.76
CA PHE A 38 1.91 -11.58 2.34
C PHE A 38 0.59 -11.49 1.57
N ARG A 39 0.65 -11.43 0.23
CA ARG A 39 -0.55 -11.24 -0.61
C ARG A 39 -1.63 -12.31 -0.39
N PRO A 40 -1.32 -13.62 -0.52
CA PRO A 40 -2.33 -14.66 -0.32
C PRO A 40 -2.83 -14.70 1.13
N GLU A 41 -1.97 -14.45 2.10
CA GLU A 41 -2.34 -14.47 3.51
C GLU A 41 -3.28 -13.30 3.85
N LEU A 42 -3.02 -12.12 3.33
CA LEU A 42 -3.90 -10.98 3.52
C LEU A 42 -5.29 -11.23 2.91
N SER A 43 -5.33 -11.78 1.69
CA SER A 43 -6.59 -12.14 1.03
C SER A 43 -7.36 -13.21 1.81
N ARG A 44 -6.64 -14.19 2.37
CA ARG A 44 -7.24 -15.23 3.22
C ARG A 44 -7.85 -14.65 4.49
N LEU A 45 -7.15 -13.73 5.17
CA LEU A 45 -7.63 -13.09 6.40
C LEU A 45 -8.86 -12.22 6.16
N PHE A 46 -8.91 -11.52 5.03
CA PHE A 46 -10.09 -10.72 4.67
C PHE A 46 -11.24 -11.54 4.13
N GLY A 47 -11.01 -12.79 3.72
CA GLY A 47 -12.04 -13.66 3.15
C GLY A 47 -12.56 -13.22 1.79
N GLU A 48 -11.90 -12.27 1.14
CA GLU A 48 -12.26 -11.71 -0.17
C GLU A 48 -11.01 -11.35 -0.98
N PRO A 49 -11.12 -11.29 -2.31
CA PRO A 49 -10.01 -10.86 -3.16
C PRO A 49 -9.59 -9.42 -2.85
N ILE A 50 -8.27 -9.17 -2.94
CA ILE A 50 -7.68 -7.85 -2.76
C ILE A 50 -6.94 -7.47 -4.04
N ASP A 51 -7.19 -6.25 -4.53
CA ASP A 51 -6.42 -5.64 -5.60
C ASP A 51 -5.15 -5.03 -5.02
N PHE A 52 -4.00 -5.55 -5.42
CA PHE A 52 -2.70 -5.03 -5.00
C PHE A 52 -2.15 -4.05 -6.04
N ILE A 53 -1.89 -2.84 -5.58
CA ILE A 53 -1.19 -1.81 -6.35
C ILE A 53 0.26 -1.80 -5.86
N GLU A 54 1.22 -1.83 -6.76
CA GLU A 54 2.63 -1.97 -6.41
C GLU A 54 3.42 -0.80 -6.98
N VAL A 55 4.16 -0.11 -6.11
CA VAL A 55 5.03 1.01 -6.46
C VAL A 55 6.41 0.80 -5.85
N SER A 56 7.46 0.99 -6.66
CA SER A 56 8.85 0.97 -6.22
C SER A 56 9.38 2.41 -6.14
N LEU A 57 9.86 2.80 -4.97
CA LEU A 57 10.51 4.10 -4.79
C LEU A 57 11.87 4.18 -5.47
N GLN A 58 12.53 3.05 -5.66
CA GLN A 58 13.83 3.03 -6.33
C GLN A 58 13.73 3.39 -7.80
N ALA A 59 12.72 2.90 -8.49
CA ALA A 59 12.48 3.25 -9.89
C ALA A 59 12.31 4.77 -10.07
N ALA A 60 11.61 5.41 -9.13
CA ALA A 60 11.46 6.86 -9.10
C ALA A 60 12.76 7.61 -8.77
N ARG A 61 13.62 7.02 -7.93
CA ARG A 61 14.91 7.62 -7.52
C ARG A 61 16.03 7.45 -8.54
N LEU A 62 15.92 6.53 -9.48
CA LEU A 62 16.92 6.33 -10.54
C LEU A 62 16.96 7.48 -11.55
N ASN A 63 15.98 8.36 -11.54
CA ASN A 63 16.02 9.59 -12.30
C ASN A 63 16.90 10.62 -11.55
N PRO A 64 18.09 11.02 -12.06
CA PRO A 64 18.98 11.97 -11.38
C PRO A 64 18.36 13.35 -11.15
N SER A 65 17.30 13.68 -11.91
CA SER A 65 16.56 14.93 -11.79
C SER A 65 15.36 14.83 -10.84
N ALA A 66 15.07 13.66 -10.29
CA ALA A 66 13.91 13.47 -9.44
C ALA A 66 14.11 14.15 -8.08
N SER A 67 13.36 15.22 -7.86
CA SER A 67 13.16 15.77 -6.52
C SER A 67 12.24 14.86 -5.72
N GLU A 68 12.27 14.99 -4.40
CA GLU A 68 11.36 14.25 -3.52
C GLU A 68 9.88 14.54 -3.85
N GLU A 69 9.60 15.76 -4.28
CA GLU A 69 8.28 16.16 -4.77
C GLU A 69 7.87 15.43 -6.05
N SER A 70 8.80 15.23 -6.98
CA SER A 70 8.55 14.44 -8.19
C SER A 70 8.21 12.99 -7.85
N ILE A 71 8.89 12.39 -6.88
CA ILE A 71 8.61 11.03 -6.40
C ILE A 71 7.20 10.98 -5.78
N MET A 72 6.86 11.95 -4.96
CA MET A 72 5.52 12.06 -4.37
C MET A 72 4.44 12.17 -5.43
N ASN A 73 4.65 12.97 -6.47
CA ASN A 73 3.70 13.16 -7.57
C ASN A 73 3.56 11.88 -8.42
N GLU A 74 4.65 11.15 -8.64
CA GLU A 74 4.62 9.86 -9.33
C GLU A 74 3.82 8.82 -8.53
N VAL A 75 4.08 8.70 -7.23
CA VAL A 75 3.28 7.83 -6.36
C VAL A 75 1.81 8.23 -6.43
N ARG A 76 1.50 9.52 -6.28
CA ARG A 76 0.13 10.04 -6.34
C ARG A 76 -0.56 9.68 -7.66
N SER A 77 0.14 9.77 -8.79
CA SER A 77 -0.43 9.43 -10.11
C SER A 77 -0.77 7.95 -10.26
N THR A 78 -0.10 7.09 -9.51
CA THR A 78 -0.33 5.64 -9.50
C THR A 78 -1.48 5.25 -8.59
N LEU A 79 -1.86 6.10 -7.64
CA LEU A 79 -2.94 5.81 -6.70
C LEU A 79 -4.29 5.72 -7.42
N PRO A 80 -5.15 4.79 -7.02
CA PRO A 80 -6.49 4.68 -7.58
C PRO A 80 -7.34 5.90 -7.23
N ARG A 81 -8.34 6.18 -8.05
CA ARG A 81 -9.30 7.26 -7.76
C ARG A 81 -10.15 6.98 -6.53
N ARG A 82 -10.41 5.71 -6.24
CA ARG A 82 -11.12 5.34 -5.03
C ARG A 82 -10.13 5.14 -3.87
N ARG A 83 -10.65 5.20 -2.66
CA ARG A 83 -9.88 5.09 -1.43
C ARG A 83 -9.13 3.76 -1.33
N LEU A 84 -7.87 3.84 -0.93
CA LEU A 84 -7.10 2.68 -0.48
C LEU A 84 -7.61 2.18 0.88
N ASP A 85 -7.66 0.86 1.04
CA ASP A 85 -8.04 0.22 2.30
C ASP A 85 -6.83 -0.06 3.20
N LEU A 86 -5.64 -0.19 2.60
CA LEU A 86 -4.40 -0.44 3.33
C LEU A 86 -3.19 0.09 2.55
N VAL A 87 -2.21 0.63 3.26
CA VAL A 87 -0.87 0.95 2.73
C VAL A 87 0.16 0.09 3.46
N VAL A 88 1.02 -0.58 2.71
CA VAL A 88 2.08 -1.44 3.23
C VAL A 88 3.43 -0.97 2.70
N PRO A 89 4.10 -0.06 3.42
CA PRO A 89 5.50 0.26 3.12
C PRO A 89 6.39 -0.92 3.49
N ILE A 90 7.26 -1.33 2.57
CA ILE A 90 8.16 -2.47 2.73
C ILE A 90 9.60 -1.97 2.78
N GLY A 91 10.23 -2.12 3.93
CA GLY A 91 11.57 -1.62 4.22
C GLY A 91 11.62 -0.18 4.75
N GLY A 92 12.75 0.20 5.31
CA GLY A 92 12.96 1.47 6.00
C GLY A 92 12.69 2.72 5.14
N PRO A 93 13.28 2.85 3.95
CA PRO A 93 13.06 4.02 3.09
C PRO A 93 11.58 4.23 2.71
N ALA A 94 10.86 3.16 2.40
CA ALA A 94 9.43 3.25 2.10
C ALA A 94 8.61 3.64 3.34
N ALA A 95 8.97 3.14 4.51
CA ALA A 95 8.32 3.51 5.77
C ALA A 95 8.51 5.00 6.09
N VAL A 96 9.72 5.51 5.94
CA VAL A 96 10.03 6.94 6.15
C VAL A 96 9.25 7.82 5.16
N PHE A 97 9.26 7.45 3.88
CA PHE A 97 8.53 8.17 2.84
C PHE A 97 7.02 8.19 3.11
N ALA A 98 6.42 7.04 3.38
CA ALA A 98 4.99 6.92 3.61
C ALA A 98 4.53 7.72 4.86
N GLN A 99 5.32 7.68 5.93
CA GLN A 99 5.03 8.47 7.14
C GLN A 99 5.19 9.97 6.92
N LYS A 100 6.21 10.39 6.17
CA LYS A 100 6.46 11.80 5.86
C LYS A 100 5.34 12.42 5.02
N TYR A 101 4.88 11.69 4.01
CA TYR A 101 3.85 12.17 3.08
C TYR A 101 2.44 11.63 3.37
N ARG A 102 2.23 11.09 4.57
CA ARG A 102 0.95 10.52 4.97
C ARG A 102 -0.23 11.45 4.72
N GLN A 103 -0.13 12.69 5.16
CA GLN A 103 -1.23 13.66 5.07
C GLN A 103 -1.58 14.03 3.63
N GLN A 104 -0.59 14.05 2.75
CA GLN A 104 -0.78 14.38 1.34
C GLN A 104 -1.28 13.20 0.51
N LEU A 105 -0.90 11.96 0.87
CA LEU A 105 -1.15 10.75 0.06
C LEU A 105 -2.21 9.84 0.66
N PHE A 106 -2.18 9.60 1.97
CA PHE A 106 -3.03 8.60 2.64
C PHE A 106 -3.52 9.07 4.02
N PRO A 107 -4.23 10.20 4.11
CA PRO A 107 -4.52 10.84 5.41
C PRO A 107 -5.35 9.96 6.36
N THR A 108 -6.19 9.09 5.83
CA THR A 108 -7.11 8.23 6.62
C THR A 108 -6.89 6.74 6.43
N THR A 109 -5.96 6.33 5.58
CA THR A 109 -5.72 4.92 5.28
C THR A 109 -4.85 4.28 6.36
N PRO A 110 -5.23 3.11 6.92
CA PRO A 110 -4.38 2.35 7.81
C PRO A 110 -3.06 1.97 7.14
N MET A 111 -1.99 1.94 7.92
CA MET A 111 -0.64 1.63 7.44
C MET A 111 -0.05 0.47 8.23
N LEU A 112 0.46 -0.54 7.50
CA LEU A 112 1.20 -1.66 8.05
C LEU A 112 2.66 -1.55 7.61
N LEU A 113 3.54 -1.12 8.51
CA LEU A 113 4.98 -1.06 8.25
C LEU A 113 5.57 -2.47 8.28
N ALA A 114 6.14 -2.92 7.18
CA ALA A 114 6.63 -4.29 7.04
C ALA A 114 8.13 -4.35 6.74
N GLY A 115 8.82 -5.29 7.37
CA GLY A 115 10.26 -5.48 7.16
C GLY A 115 11.09 -4.24 7.51
N VAL A 116 10.71 -3.53 8.56
CA VAL A 116 11.33 -2.28 9.00
C VAL A 116 12.17 -2.54 10.24
N ASP A 117 13.41 -2.06 10.24
CA ASP A 117 14.24 -2.07 11.43
C ASP A 117 13.58 -1.23 12.54
N ARG A 118 13.62 -1.72 13.76
CA ARG A 118 13.04 -1.05 14.95
C ARG A 118 13.44 0.40 15.09
N ARG A 119 14.64 0.76 14.66
CA ARG A 119 15.15 2.15 14.69
C ARG A 119 14.28 3.11 13.89
N PHE A 120 13.68 2.67 12.80
CA PHE A 120 12.79 3.49 11.97
C PHE A 120 11.40 3.67 12.59
N VAL A 121 11.00 2.77 13.48
CA VAL A 121 9.68 2.82 14.15
C VAL A 121 9.76 3.61 15.45
N GLN A 122 10.87 3.51 16.19
CA GLN A 122 11.02 4.14 17.51
C GLN A 122 11.08 5.67 17.46
N ASN A 123 11.54 6.24 16.34
CA ASN A 123 11.72 7.68 16.18
C ASN A 123 10.44 8.43 15.76
N ARG A 124 9.36 7.72 15.47
CA ARG A 124 8.08 8.31 15.09
C ARG A 124 6.96 7.49 15.71
N ALA A 125 6.16 8.13 16.56
CA ALA A 125 4.96 7.50 17.09
C ALA A 125 4.04 7.09 15.92
N PRO A 126 3.64 5.81 15.82
CA PRO A 126 2.66 5.40 14.83
C PRO A 126 1.33 6.11 15.10
N ALA A 127 0.58 6.44 14.03
CA ALA A 127 -0.78 6.91 14.18
C ALA A 127 -1.66 5.81 14.79
N ALA A 128 -2.83 6.17 15.31
CA ALA A 128 -3.69 5.25 16.06
C ALA A 128 -4.10 3.98 15.26
N ASN A 129 -4.11 4.06 13.94
CA ASN A 129 -4.46 2.96 13.04
C ASN A 129 -3.25 2.36 12.29
N ASP A 130 -2.05 2.61 12.78
CA ASP A 130 -0.82 2.05 12.20
C ASP A 130 -0.34 0.86 13.00
N THR A 131 0.27 -0.09 12.32
CA THR A 131 0.91 -1.25 12.90
C THR A 131 2.28 -1.47 12.24
N ALA A 132 3.22 -2.04 12.97
CA ALA A 132 4.53 -2.36 12.45
C ALA A 132 4.92 -3.81 12.74
N VAL A 133 5.47 -4.48 11.74
CA VAL A 133 6.18 -5.75 11.87
C VAL A 133 7.65 -5.48 11.63
N THR A 134 8.42 -5.54 12.71
CA THR A 134 9.86 -5.24 12.69
C THR A 134 10.70 -6.50 12.55
N VAL A 135 11.88 -6.36 12.00
CA VAL A 135 12.91 -7.37 11.91
C VAL A 135 14.14 -6.99 12.72
#